data_7b04406b667348c0851005d5162e134d
#
_entry.id   7b04406b667348c0851005d5162e134d
#
_cell.length_a   1.000
_cell.length_b   1.000
_cell.length_c   1.000
_cell.angle_alpha   90.00
_cell.angle_beta   90.00
_cell.angle_gamma   90.00
#
_symmetry.space_group_name_H-M   'P 1'
#
loop_
_entity.id
_entity.type
_entity.pdbx_description
1 polymer ?
#
loop_
_entity_poly.entity_id
_entity_poly.type
_entity_poly.pdbx_seq_one_letter_code
_entity_poly.pdbx_strand_id
1 'polypeptide(L)'
;SFRSYQEGFIHDVAGMSAFQKEAIPLDILLGYCNTPITTHATRVLNPTVNLQAGNFASLPFLSTEIEDIRDNVPGLVGGLVCLASRDWNAYERSWDFQSLPLLTASSEPTPTLESSYTAWITQNRDTIAEMKRLEEENNRLFIDAYGLADELTPDVPIEQITLTVNPAYRYGGKLTEEEQWTRFRQDTMEELVSYAIGCMMGRYSLDAPGLIYAHSGNAGFDHTKYTTFPADDDGIVPLTDTEWFDDDAAQRLVEFISVAWDRAHLEENLSFLAENLSPKRNETSRDTIRRYLCTKFFKDHHLKGYKKRPIYWLFSSGKQKAFEALVYLHRYNRGTLARMRTEYVTPLLGKFAAQLDQLSTQINSASSTAEANRLKREQTKLEKKQTELQAYDDKLKHYADMQIELDLDDGVKVNYGKFGDLLAEVKAVTGKKPE
;
A
#
# COMPACT_ATOMS: atom_id res chain seq x y z
N SER A 1 3.08 10.11 21.59
CA SER A 1 1.69 10.62 21.49
C SER A 1 0.70 9.58 21.99
N PHE A 2 -0.37 10.05 22.63
CA PHE A 2 -1.51 9.24 23.05
C PHE A 2 -2.56 9.22 21.93
N ARG A 3 -3.34 8.16 21.83
CA ARG A 3 -4.31 7.95 20.75
C ARG A 3 -5.65 7.49 21.32
N SER A 4 -6.75 7.88 20.70
CA SER A 4 -8.07 7.33 20.93
C SER A 4 -8.27 6.06 20.09
N TYR A 5 -8.92 5.05 20.68
CA TYR A 5 -9.30 3.82 20.00
C TYR A 5 -10.79 3.57 20.19
N GLN A 6 -11.44 3.04 19.17
CA GLN A 6 -12.83 2.63 19.23
C GLN A 6 -12.99 1.31 20.04
N GLU A 7 -14.21 0.90 20.32
CA GLU A 7 -14.50 -0.41 20.92
C GLU A 7 -14.06 -1.55 19.98
N GLY A 8 -13.71 -2.69 20.57
CA GLY A 8 -13.35 -3.90 19.84
C GLY A 8 -11.85 -4.12 19.65
N PHE A 9 -10.99 -3.17 20.04
CA PHE A 9 -9.55 -3.36 19.98
C PHE A 9 -9.02 -4.16 21.19
N ILE A 10 -8.10 -5.09 20.91
CA ILE A 10 -7.35 -5.83 21.95
C ILE A 10 -6.00 -5.14 22.12
N HIS A 11 -5.66 -4.82 23.35
CA HIS A 11 -4.43 -4.14 23.73
C HIS A 11 -3.38 -5.11 24.26
N ASP A 12 -2.15 -4.95 23.82
CA ASP A 12 -0.97 -5.68 24.31
C ASP A 12 -0.28 -4.89 25.42
N VAL A 13 0.59 -5.55 26.17
CA VAL A 13 1.42 -4.96 27.25
C VAL A 13 2.26 -3.78 26.78
N ALA A 14 2.70 -3.79 25.50
CA ALA A 14 3.43 -2.69 24.90
C ALA A 14 2.56 -1.48 24.51
N GLY A 15 1.24 -1.67 24.40
CA GLY A 15 0.23 -0.66 24.10
C GLY A 15 -0.70 -0.44 25.30
N MET A 16 -0.20 0.16 26.37
CA MET A 16 -1.01 0.42 27.56
C MET A 16 -2.21 1.30 27.23
N SER A 17 -3.36 0.95 27.81
CA SER A 17 -4.63 1.62 27.58
C SER A 17 -5.22 2.16 28.88
N ALA A 18 -5.81 3.35 28.79
CA ALA A 18 -6.57 3.98 29.86
C ALA A 18 -8.07 3.92 29.53
N PHE A 19 -8.87 3.54 30.50
CA PHE A 19 -10.32 3.43 30.41
C PHE A 19 -10.99 4.37 31.41
N GLN A 20 -12.03 5.05 30.96
CA GLN A 20 -12.80 5.93 31.83
C GLN A 20 -13.55 5.11 32.90
N LYS A 21 -13.38 5.49 34.14
CA LYS A 21 -14.16 4.90 35.28
C LYS A 21 -15.11 5.92 35.92
N GLU A 22 -14.77 7.18 35.96
CA GLU A 22 -15.52 8.25 36.65
C GLU A 22 -15.34 9.62 35.98
N ALA A 23 -15.70 10.66 36.67
CA ALA A 23 -15.95 12.07 36.37
C ALA A 23 -15.06 12.83 35.33
N ILE A 24 -13.91 12.28 34.91
CA ILE A 24 -13.05 12.95 33.92
C ILE A 24 -13.34 12.39 32.53
N PRO A 25 -13.85 13.18 31.59
CA PRO A 25 -14.01 12.77 30.19
C PRO A 25 -12.67 12.35 29.58
N LEU A 26 -12.67 11.27 28.78
CA LEU A 26 -11.46 10.79 28.10
C LEU A 26 -10.87 11.84 27.16
N ASP A 27 -11.69 12.67 26.55
CA ASP A 27 -11.22 13.73 25.65
C ASP A 27 -10.35 14.76 26.38
N ILE A 28 -10.72 15.16 27.60
CA ILE A 28 -9.90 16.06 28.41
C ILE A 28 -8.57 15.39 28.76
N LEU A 29 -8.59 14.14 29.15
CA LEU A 29 -7.39 13.39 29.44
C LEU A 29 -6.50 13.20 28.20
N LEU A 30 -7.10 12.93 27.05
CA LEU A 30 -6.40 12.81 25.78
C LEU A 30 -5.75 14.13 25.36
N GLY A 31 -6.49 15.25 25.47
CA GLY A 31 -5.99 16.60 25.23
C GLY A 31 -4.79 16.90 26.11
N TYR A 32 -4.91 16.70 27.43
CA TYR A 32 -3.82 16.90 28.39
C TYR A 32 -2.59 16.03 28.08
N CYS A 33 -2.80 14.76 27.79
CA CYS A 33 -1.70 13.81 27.53
C CYS A 33 -0.87 14.15 26.30
N ASN A 34 -1.39 14.93 25.37
CA ASN A 34 -0.66 15.34 24.16
C ASN A 34 -0.07 16.77 24.26
N THR A 35 -0.11 17.40 25.43
CA THR A 35 0.47 18.73 25.67
C THR A 35 2.00 18.69 25.91
N PRO A 36 2.69 19.86 25.76
CA PRO A 36 4.07 20.04 26.22
C PRO A 36 4.23 19.75 27.73
N ILE A 37 3.23 20.04 28.57
CA ILE A 37 3.25 19.76 30.02
C ILE A 37 3.51 18.28 30.28
N THR A 38 2.69 17.42 29.66
CA THR A 38 2.86 15.95 29.76
C THR A 38 4.19 15.49 29.17
N THR A 39 4.63 16.09 28.07
CA THR A 39 5.91 15.77 27.47
C THR A 39 7.08 16.07 28.40
N HIS A 40 7.08 17.20 29.09
CA HIS A 40 8.09 17.55 30.10
C HIS A 40 8.02 16.63 31.33
N ALA A 41 6.83 16.41 31.87
CA ALA A 41 6.63 15.50 33.02
C ALA A 41 7.11 14.07 32.72
N THR A 42 6.78 13.54 31.56
CA THR A 42 7.20 12.17 31.15
C THR A 42 8.73 12.04 30.98
N ARG A 43 9.42 13.06 30.48
CA ARG A 43 10.89 13.05 30.38
C ARG A 43 11.57 12.98 31.75
N VAL A 44 10.96 13.58 32.78
CA VAL A 44 11.46 13.52 34.15
C VAL A 44 11.11 12.20 34.83
N LEU A 45 9.86 11.75 34.70
CA LEU A 45 9.37 10.54 35.33
C LEU A 45 9.91 9.25 34.73
N ASN A 46 10.13 9.25 33.43
CA ASN A 46 10.62 8.07 32.69
C ASN A 46 11.46 8.49 31.47
N PRO A 47 12.79 8.53 31.60
CA PRO A 47 13.69 8.85 30.49
C PRO A 47 13.81 7.73 29.43
N THR A 48 13.08 6.61 29.60
CA THR A 48 13.09 5.48 28.64
C THR A 48 11.99 5.62 27.60
N VAL A 49 12.08 4.80 26.54
CA VAL A 49 11.11 4.81 25.41
C VAL A 49 9.73 4.27 25.81
N ASN A 50 9.66 3.41 26.84
CA ASN A 50 8.42 2.73 27.23
C ASN A 50 7.82 3.38 28.46
N LEU A 51 6.75 4.16 28.28
CA LEU A 51 5.95 4.69 29.39
C LEU A 51 5.22 3.53 30.08
N GLN A 52 5.29 3.46 31.41
CA GLN A 52 4.58 2.45 32.22
C GLN A 52 3.31 3.03 32.86
N ALA A 53 2.36 2.16 33.25
CA ALA A 53 1.11 2.58 33.88
C ALA A 53 1.34 3.42 35.14
N GLY A 54 2.38 3.09 35.93
CA GLY A 54 2.78 3.89 37.10
C GLY A 54 3.26 5.29 36.75
N ASN A 55 4.00 5.45 35.65
CA ASN A 55 4.44 6.77 35.17
C ASN A 55 3.23 7.60 34.72
N PHE A 56 2.27 6.96 34.01
CA PHE A 56 1.04 7.62 33.57
C PHE A 56 0.22 8.09 34.78
N ALA A 57 0.05 7.25 35.81
CA ALA A 57 -0.67 7.58 37.03
C ALA A 57 0.02 8.69 37.86
N SER A 58 1.31 8.94 37.65
CA SER A 58 2.09 10.00 38.33
C SER A 58 2.12 11.32 37.56
N LEU A 59 1.43 11.44 36.41
CA LEU A 59 1.33 12.70 35.69
C LEU A 59 0.61 13.76 36.54
N PRO A 60 1.05 15.02 36.56
CA PRO A 60 0.47 16.07 37.37
C PRO A 60 -0.83 16.60 36.74
N PHE A 61 -1.91 15.80 36.83
CA PHE A 61 -3.23 16.20 36.35
C PHE A 61 -3.97 16.96 37.45
N LEU A 62 -4.12 18.25 37.28
CA LEU A 62 -4.75 19.17 38.25
C LEU A 62 -6.22 19.43 37.86
N SER A 63 -7.15 18.67 38.43
CA SER A 63 -8.58 18.74 38.07
C SER A 63 -9.23 20.10 38.37
N THR A 64 -8.72 20.84 39.35
CA THR A 64 -9.20 22.19 39.70
C THR A 64 -8.80 23.25 38.66
N GLU A 65 -7.59 23.13 38.11
CA GLU A 65 -7.03 24.12 37.17
C GLU A 65 -7.65 24.01 35.78
N ILE A 66 -8.26 22.88 35.45
CA ILE A 66 -8.88 22.63 34.14
C ILE A 66 -10.39 22.88 34.11
N GLU A 67 -11.00 23.30 35.21
CA GLU A 67 -12.47 23.51 35.26
C GLU A 67 -12.93 24.55 34.26
N ASP A 68 -12.18 25.66 34.08
CA ASP A 68 -12.51 26.76 33.16
C ASP A 68 -12.39 26.34 31.67
N ILE A 69 -11.60 25.34 31.35
CA ILE A 69 -11.38 24.84 29.96
C ILE A 69 -12.19 23.57 29.65
N ARG A 70 -12.89 23.03 30.64
CA ARG A 70 -13.57 21.74 30.57
C ARG A 70 -14.58 21.64 29.42
N ASP A 71 -15.29 22.74 29.14
CA ASP A 71 -16.30 22.78 28.07
C ASP A 71 -15.71 22.97 26.68
N ASN A 72 -14.50 23.53 26.58
CA ASN A 72 -13.85 23.87 25.30
C ASN A 72 -13.03 22.68 24.74
N VAL A 73 -12.35 21.92 25.62
CA VAL A 73 -11.41 20.86 25.22
C VAL A 73 -12.09 19.71 24.46
N PRO A 74 -13.27 19.19 24.84
CA PRO A 74 -13.87 18.04 24.15
C PRO A 74 -14.16 18.30 22.67
N GLY A 75 -14.67 19.48 22.32
CA GLY A 75 -14.94 19.87 20.92
C GLY A 75 -13.65 19.93 20.08
N LEU A 76 -12.61 20.52 20.67
CA LEU A 76 -11.30 20.66 20.04
C LEU A 76 -10.62 19.27 19.85
N VAL A 77 -10.61 18.45 20.89
CA VAL A 77 -10.04 17.09 20.82
C VAL A 77 -10.83 16.19 19.88
N GLY A 78 -12.16 16.33 19.84
CA GLY A 78 -13.01 15.65 18.85
C GLY A 78 -12.61 16.01 17.41
N GLY A 79 -12.32 17.28 17.13
CA GLY A 79 -11.77 17.73 15.84
C GLY A 79 -10.43 17.07 15.50
N LEU A 80 -9.49 17.05 16.45
CA LEU A 80 -8.18 16.41 16.30
C LEU A 80 -8.30 14.90 16.01
N VAL A 81 -9.15 14.19 16.74
CA VAL A 81 -9.42 12.77 16.54
C VAL A 81 -10.06 12.52 15.17
N CYS A 82 -10.99 13.36 14.75
CA CYS A 82 -11.62 13.25 13.42
C CYS A 82 -10.61 13.41 12.28
N LEU A 83 -9.74 14.43 12.35
CA LEU A 83 -8.68 14.65 11.35
C LEU A 83 -7.71 13.47 11.30
N ALA A 84 -7.24 12.98 12.46
CA ALA A 84 -6.33 11.85 12.54
C ALA A 84 -6.96 10.55 12.02
N SER A 85 -8.24 10.29 12.33
CA SER A 85 -8.98 9.12 11.83
C SER A 85 -9.18 9.20 10.32
N ARG A 86 -9.52 10.37 9.78
CA ARG A 86 -9.68 10.58 8.35
C ARG A 86 -8.36 10.35 7.61
N ASP A 87 -7.24 10.88 8.13
CA ASP A 87 -5.91 10.64 7.58
C ASP A 87 -5.56 9.14 7.58
N TRP A 88 -5.79 8.45 8.68
CA TRP A 88 -5.51 7.01 8.78
C TRP A 88 -6.36 6.19 7.81
N ASN A 89 -7.64 6.51 7.68
CA ASN A 89 -8.60 5.80 6.84
C ASN A 89 -8.45 6.10 5.33
N ALA A 90 -7.61 7.05 4.96
CA ALA A 90 -7.25 7.33 3.57
C ALA A 90 -6.31 6.27 2.95
N TYR A 91 -5.78 5.33 3.74
CA TYR A 91 -4.80 4.34 3.31
C TYR A 91 -5.30 2.90 3.44
N GLU A 92 -4.95 2.04 2.49
CA GLU A 92 -5.35 0.62 2.42
C GLU A 92 -5.02 -0.21 3.68
N ARG A 93 -4.16 0.28 4.55
CA ARG A 93 -3.80 -0.37 5.81
C ARG A 93 -4.85 -0.19 6.90
N SER A 94 -5.75 0.75 6.74
CA SER A 94 -6.88 0.91 7.67
C SER A 94 -7.96 -0.13 7.39
N TRP A 95 -8.59 -0.61 8.45
CA TRP A 95 -9.77 -1.47 8.35
C TRP A 95 -11.00 -0.70 7.86
N ASP A 96 -11.03 0.63 8.09
CA ASP A 96 -12.10 1.52 7.68
C ASP A 96 -11.81 2.21 6.34
N PHE A 97 -10.79 1.77 5.60
CA PHE A 97 -10.49 2.29 4.26
C PHE A 97 -11.67 2.09 3.33
N GLN A 98 -12.14 3.16 2.69
CA GLN A 98 -13.31 3.14 1.83
C GLN A 98 -12.93 3.18 0.34
N SER A 99 -12.09 4.11 -0.05
CA SER A 99 -11.61 4.29 -1.42
C SER A 99 -10.36 5.15 -1.44
N LEU A 100 -9.66 5.11 -2.56
CA LEU A 100 -8.48 5.97 -2.74
C LEU A 100 -8.92 7.44 -2.89
N PRO A 101 -8.43 8.36 -2.04
CA PRO A 101 -8.86 9.78 -2.09
C PRO A 101 -8.66 10.46 -3.44
N LEU A 102 -7.66 10.06 -4.22
CA LEU A 102 -7.42 10.56 -5.58
C LEU A 102 -8.65 10.45 -6.50
N LEU A 103 -9.50 9.44 -6.31
CA LEU A 103 -10.67 9.20 -7.16
C LEU A 103 -11.77 10.24 -6.95
N THR A 104 -11.78 10.92 -5.80
CA THR A 104 -12.86 11.84 -5.38
C THR A 104 -12.37 13.22 -4.99
N ALA A 105 -11.06 13.48 -5.06
CA ALA A 105 -10.47 14.74 -4.59
C ALA A 105 -10.85 15.95 -5.47
N SER A 106 -10.94 15.75 -6.79
CA SER A 106 -11.31 16.83 -7.72
C SER A 106 -12.82 16.95 -7.85
N SER A 107 -13.30 18.20 -7.92
CA SER A 107 -14.70 18.54 -8.23
C SER A 107 -14.90 18.89 -9.72
N GLU A 108 -13.87 18.78 -10.53
CA GLU A 108 -13.96 19.01 -11.97
C GLU A 108 -14.86 17.98 -12.65
N PRO A 109 -15.62 18.36 -13.70
CA PRO A 109 -16.48 17.40 -14.41
C PRO A 109 -15.72 16.26 -15.10
N THR A 110 -14.51 16.54 -15.60
CA THR A 110 -13.62 15.59 -16.29
C THR A 110 -12.19 15.77 -15.76
N PRO A 111 -11.91 15.30 -14.54
CA PRO A 111 -10.58 15.48 -13.96
C PRO A 111 -9.53 14.64 -14.67
N THR A 112 -8.30 15.13 -14.71
CA THR A 112 -7.12 14.33 -14.99
C THR A 112 -6.57 13.74 -13.69
N LEU A 113 -5.65 12.77 -13.79
CA LEU A 113 -4.94 12.25 -12.62
C LEU A 113 -4.10 13.36 -11.94
N GLU A 114 -3.50 14.26 -12.72
CA GLU A 114 -2.73 15.38 -12.21
C GLU A 114 -3.63 16.41 -11.50
N SER A 115 -4.80 16.75 -12.05
CA SER A 115 -5.73 17.66 -11.40
C SER A 115 -6.31 17.07 -10.12
N SER A 116 -6.61 15.77 -10.12
CA SER A 116 -7.04 15.03 -8.91
C SER A 116 -5.95 15.03 -7.83
N TYR A 117 -4.69 14.79 -8.22
CA TYR A 117 -3.55 14.87 -7.30
C TYR A 117 -3.39 16.29 -6.73
N THR A 118 -3.50 17.32 -7.57
CA THR A 118 -3.36 18.72 -7.16
C THR A 118 -4.47 19.11 -6.15
N ALA A 119 -5.71 18.69 -6.41
CA ALA A 119 -6.82 18.90 -5.48
C ALA A 119 -6.57 18.15 -4.15
N TRP A 120 -6.08 16.91 -4.20
CA TRP A 120 -5.73 16.14 -3.02
C TRP A 120 -4.63 16.81 -2.18
N ILE A 121 -3.57 17.34 -2.81
CA ILE A 121 -2.51 18.07 -2.11
C ILE A 121 -3.05 19.33 -1.44
N THR A 122 -3.94 20.06 -2.09
CA THR A 122 -4.56 21.26 -1.50
C THR A 122 -5.34 20.91 -0.24
N GLN A 123 -6.20 19.87 -0.30
CA GLN A 123 -6.93 19.37 0.87
C GLN A 123 -5.99 18.90 1.99
N ASN A 124 -4.88 18.26 1.65
CA ASN A 124 -3.90 17.82 2.64
C ASN A 124 -3.21 18.97 3.33
N ARG A 125 -2.84 20.03 2.59
CA ARG A 125 -2.25 21.24 3.18
C ARG A 125 -3.21 21.92 4.16
N ASP A 126 -4.48 22.04 3.80
CA ASP A 126 -5.51 22.57 4.68
C ASP A 126 -5.70 21.70 5.93
N THR A 127 -5.71 20.37 5.76
CA THR A 127 -5.81 19.40 6.86
C THR A 127 -4.63 19.50 7.84
N ILE A 128 -3.40 19.64 7.31
CA ILE A 128 -2.19 19.80 8.11
C ILE A 128 -2.23 21.13 8.88
N ALA A 129 -2.64 22.22 8.22
CA ALA A 129 -2.74 23.52 8.84
C ALA A 129 -3.80 23.55 9.95
N GLU A 130 -4.96 22.92 9.72
CA GLU A 130 -6.02 22.84 10.72
C GLU A 130 -5.62 21.95 11.91
N MET A 131 -4.96 20.79 11.67
CA MET A 131 -4.43 19.95 12.74
C MET A 131 -3.46 20.73 13.62
N LYS A 132 -2.51 21.46 12.99
CA LYS A 132 -1.55 22.31 13.69
C LYS A 132 -2.26 23.37 14.54
N ARG A 133 -3.23 24.09 13.97
CA ARG A 133 -4.01 25.11 14.67
C ARG A 133 -4.72 24.54 15.90
N LEU A 134 -5.36 23.39 15.76
CA LEU A 134 -6.06 22.72 16.86
C LEU A 134 -5.10 22.21 17.95
N GLU A 135 -3.95 21.63 17.57
CA GLU A 135 -2.94 21.20 18.55
C GLU A 135 -2.36 22.38 19.32
N GLU A 136 -2.08 23.50 18.65
CA GLU A 136 -1.59 24.74 19.30
C GLU A 136 -2.65 25.37 20.22
N GLU A 137 -3.92 25.34 19.82
CA GLU A 137 -5.03 25.80 20.66
C GLU A 137 -5.17 24.92 21.92
N ASN A 138 -5.14 23.57 21.75
CA ASN A 138 -5.14 22.66 22.88
C ASN A 138 -3.98 22.93 23.84
N ASN A 139 -2.76 23.10 23.31
CA ASN A 139 -1.59 23.41 24.11
C ASN A 139 -1.77 24.73 24.90
N ARG A 140 -2.27 25.78 24.25
CA ARG A 140 -2.51 27.07 24.86
C ARG A 140 -3.48 26.96 26.02
N LEU A 141 -4.64 26.31 25.84
CA LEU A 141 -5.63 26.12 26.90
C LEU A 141 -5.05 25.49 28.15
N PHE A 142 -4.27 24.42 28.01
CA PHE A 142 -3.65 23.76 29.15
C PHE A 142 -2.49 24.56 29.76
N ILE A 143 -1.63 25.17 28.93
CA ILE A 143 -0.51 26.01 29.40
C ILE A 143 -1.04 27.18 30.25
N ASP A 144 -2.08 27.85 29.78
CA ASP A 144 -2.71 28.99 30.49
C ASP A 144 -3.37 28.51 31.77
N ALA A 145 -4.15 27.40 31.74
CA ALA A 145 -4.79 26.83 32.91
C ALA A 145 -3.78 26.43 34.01
N TYR A 146 -2.62 25.95 33.62
CA TYR A 146 -1.55 25.60 34.57
C TYR A 146 -0.65 26.79 34.97
N GLY A 147 -0.88 27.97 34.41
CA GLY A 147 -0.06 29.16 34.69
C GLY A 147 1.38 29.07 34.20
N LEU A 148 1.62 28.33 33.12
CA LEU A 148 2.96 28.03 32.58
C LEU A 148 3.30 28.80 31.31
N ALA A 149 2.58 29.89 30.99
CA ALA A 149 2.77 30.67 29.77
C ALA A 149 4.18 31.29 29.65
N ASP A 150 4.85 31.58 30.77
CA ASP A 150 6.22 32.11 30.79
C ASP A 150 7.30 31.00 30.57
N GLU A 151 6.93 29.71 30.70
CA GLU A 151 7.88 28.58 30.67
C GLU A 151 7.72 27.70 29.43
N LEU A 152 6.52 27.61 28.87
CA LEU A 152 6.15 26.72 27.76
C LEU A 152 5.54 27.50 26.61
N THR A 153 5.84 27.07 25.37
CA THR A 153 5.21 27.58 24.16
C THR A 153 4.10 26.61 23.67
N PRO A 154 2.98 27.11 23.20
CA PRO A 154 1.94 26.28 22.56
C PRO A 154 2.34 25.81 21.16
N ASP A 155 3.36 26.40 20.54
CA ASP A 155 3.73 26.17 19.15
C ASP A 155 4.08 24.70 18.87
N VAL A 156 3.60 24.20 17.73
CA VAL A 156 3.89 22.84 17.26
C VAL A 156 4.65 22.90 15.94
N PRO A 157 5.90 22.42 15.88
CA PRO A 157 6.64 22.32 14.63
C PRO A 157 5.93 21.43 13.61
N ILE A 158 5.98 21.81 12.33
CA ILE A 158 5.24 21.10 11.26
C ILE A 158 5.62 19.62 11.16
N GLU A 159 6.89 19.27 11.42
CA GLU A 159 7.39 17.90 11.42
C GLU A 159 6.86 17.05 12.58
N GLN A 160 6.20 17.66 13.56
CA GLN A 160 5.56 16.97 14.68
C GLN A 160 4.06 16.74 14.47
N ILE A 161 3.45 17.34 13.45
CA ILE A 161 2.05 17.09 13.07
C ILE A 161 1.96 15.67 12.48
N THR A 162 1.48 14.72 13.30
CA THR A 162 1.58 13.27 13.08
C THR A 162 0.51 12.73 12.10
N LEU A 163 0.31 13.41 10.97
CA LEU A 163 -0.53 12.97 9.87
C LEU A 163 0.32 12.24 8.80
N THR A 164 -0.21 11.16 8.24
CA THR A 164 0.44 10.42 7.14
C THR A 164 0.54 11.27 5.87
N VAL A 165 -0.45 12.15 5.67
CA VAL A 165 -0.47 13.12 4.56
C VAL A 165 0.51 14.28 4.74
N ASN A 166 1.17 14.41 5.90
CA ASN A 166 2.16 15.42 6.16
C ASN A 166 3.58 14.96 5.72
N PRO A 167 4.14 15.47 4.62
CA PRO A 167 5.44 15.04 4.15
C PRO A 167 6.58 15.39 5.10
N ALA A 168 6.49 16.50 5.84
CA ALA A 168 7.48 16.89 6.83
C ALA A 168 7.60 15.86 7.97
N TYR A 169 6.46 15.30 8.42
CA TYR A 169 6.42 14.21 9.38
C TYR A 169 6.86 12.87 8.76
N ARG A 170 6.31 12.55 7.58
CA ARG A 170 6.51 11.23 6.94
C ARG A 170 7.95 10.99 6.48
N TYR A 171 8.61 12.00 5.93
CA TYR A 171 9.95 11.87 5.35
C TYR A 171 11.04 12.58 6.14
N GLY A 172 10.71 13.60 6.91
CA GLY A 172 11.56 14.31 7.87
C GLY A 172 13.00 14.59 7.44
N GLY A 173 13.80 15.03 8.39
CA GLY A 173 15.23 14.98 8.28
C GLY A 173 15.84 16.01 7.33
N LYS A 174 16.55 15.54 6.26
CA LYS A 174 17.42 16.41 5.43
C LYS A 174 16.79 16.87 4.12
N LEU A 175 15.56 16.46 3.83
CA LEU A 175 14.88 16.80 2.58
C LEU A 175 14.31 18.22 2.65
N THR A 176 14.43 18.98 1.56
CA THR A 176 13.70 20.24 1.40
C THR A 176 12.20 19.98 1.29
N GLU A 177 11.36 21.00 1.50
CA GLU A 177 9.91 20.88 1.36
C GLU A 177 9.53 20.37 -0.06
N GLU A 178 10.18 20.89 -1.10
CA GLU A 178 9.96 20.48 -2.48
C GLU A 178 10.28 18.99 -2.70
N GLU A 179 11.41 18.51 -2.15
CA GLU A 179 11.81 17.11 -2.22
C GLU A 179 10.83 16.21 -1.44
N GLN A 180 10.32 16.69 -0.30
CA GLN A 180 9.32 15.98 0.50
C GLN A 180 8.01 15.81 -0.28
N TRP A 181 7.50 16.88 -0.92
CA TRP A 181 6.29 16.82 -1.75
C TRP A 181 6.49 16.00 -3.02
N THR A 182 7.67 16.05 -3.62
CA THR A 182 8.01 15.17 -4.76
C THR A 182 7.96 13.70 -4.37
N ARG A 183 8.53 13.35 -3.22
CA ARG A 183 8.47 11.99 -2.71
C ARG A 183 7.05 11.57 -2.34
N PHE A 184 6.26 12.47 -1.76
CA PHE A 184 4.85 12.21 -1.47
C PHE A 184 4.07 11.89 -2.74
N ARG A 185 4.32 12.62 -3.83
CA ARG A 185 3.71 12.35 -5.13
C ARG A 185 4.08 10.96 -5.66
N GLN A 186 5.34 10.56 -5.55
CA GLN A 186 5.79 9.23 -5.94
C GLN A 186 5.07 8.14 -5.14
N ASP A 187 5.07 8.26 -3.81
CA ASP A 187 4.39 7.30 -2.93
C ASP A 187 2.87 7.24 -3.23
N THR A 188 2.24 8.38 -3.51
CA THR A 188 0.80 8.43 -3.86
C THR A 188 0.51 7.70 -5.18
N MET A 189 1.39 7.80 -6.17
CA MET A 189 1.25 7.05 -7.43
C MET A 189 1.52 5.55 -7.24
N GLU A 190 2.43 5.18 -6.35
CA GLU A 190 2.63 3.77 -5.96
C GLU A 190 1.39 3.20 -5.21
N GLU A 191 0.75 3.99 -4.36
CA GLU A 191 -0.51 3.66 -3.68
C GLU A 191 -1.67 3.51 -4.68
N LEU A 192 -1.74 4.35 -5.72
CA LEU A 192 -2.70 4.20 -6.82
C LEU A 192 -2.53 2.86 -7.54
N VAL A 193 -1.29 2.47 -7.86
CA VAL A 193 -1.01 1.17 -8.47
C VAL A 193 -1.43 0.02 -7.56
N SER A 194 -1.18 0.13 -6.24
CA SER A 194 -1.60 -0.88 -5.26
C SER A 194 -3.12 -1.03 -5.22
N TYR A 195 -3.84 0.09 -5.17
CA TYR A 195 -5.31 0.07 -5.18
C TYR A 195 -5.88 -0.54 -6.47
N ALA A 196 -5.31 -0.18 -7.63
CA ALA A 196 -5.71 -0.77 -8.92
C ALA A 196 -5.50 -2.30 -8.93
N ILE A 197 -4.36 -2.80 -8.40
CA ILE A 197 -4.15 -4.25 -8.21
C ILE A 197 -5.20 -4.83 -7.27
N GLY A 198 -5.57 -4.12 -6.21
CA GLY A 198 -6.67 -4.52 -5.31
C GLY A 198 -8.01 -4.66 -6.04
N CYS A 199 -8.33 -3.75 -6.95
CA CYS A 199 -9.52 -3.84 -7.80
C CYS A 199 -9.43 -5.01 -8.80
N MET A 200 -8.28 -5.21 -9.45
CA MET A 200 -8.05 -6.38 -10.32
C MET A 200 -8.31 -7.70 -9.58
N MET A 201 -7.83 -7.78 -8.34
CA MET A 201 -7.98 -8.98 -7.49
C MET A 201 -9.38 -9.13 -6.86
N GLY A 202 -10.26 -8.15 -7.02
CA GLY A 202 -11.58 -8.14 -6.40
C GLY A 202 -11.57 -7.86 -4.89
N ARG A 203 -10.45 -7.38 -4.35
CA ARG A 203 -10.39 -6.89 -2.97
C ARG A 203 -11.20 -5.61 -2.81
N TYR A 204 -11.10 -4.70 -3.76
CA TYR A 204 -11.83 -3.44 -3.87
C TYR A 204 -12.64 -3.38 -5.15
N SER A 205 -13.54 -2.40 -5.25
CA SER A 205 -14.34 -2.12 -6.44
C SER A 205 -14.48 -0.61 -6.64
N LEU A 206 -14.60 -0.16 -7.89
CA LEU A 206 -15.01 1.22 -8.19
C LEU A 206 -16.51 1.45 -7.97
N ASP A 207 -17.31 0.39 -7.82
CA ASP A 207 -18.77 0.44 -7.70
C ASP A 207 -19.27 0.49 -6.26
N ALA A 208 -18.41 0.16 -5.27
CA ALA A 208 -18.77 0.16 -3.86
C ALA A 208 -17.56 0.46 -2.96
N PRO A 209 -17.75 1.18 -1.84
CA PRO A 209 -16.68 1.53 -0.93
C PRO A 209 -16.21 0.34 -0.07
N GLY A 210 -14.97 0.42 0.39
CA GLY A 210 -14.42 -0.49 1.39
C GLY A 210 -13.96 -1.83 0.84
N LEU A 211 -13.78 -2.77 1.75
CA LEU A 211 -13.35 -4.13 1.45
C LEU A 211 -14.52 -4.94 0.90
N ILE A 212 -14.45 -5.33 -0.37
CA ILE A 212 -15.52 -6.06 -1.04
C ILE A 212 -15.41 -7.57 -0.80
N TYR A 213 -14.18 -8.12 -0.93
CA TYR A 213 -13.97 -9.55 -0.79
C TYR A 213 -12.69 -9.91 -0.03
N ALA A 214 -12.84 -10.77 1.00
CA ALA A 214 -11.75 -11.30 1.81
C ALA A 214 -12.08 -12.68 2.44
N HIS A 215 -12.87 -13.52 1.76
CA HIS A 215 -13.17 -14.88 2.22
C HIS A 215 -12.10 -15.86 1.77
N SER A 216 -11.78 -16.85 2.63
CA SER A 216 -10.83 -17.91 2.30
C SER A 216 -11.36 -18.82 1.18
N GLY A 217 -10.45 -19.30 0.33
CA GLY A 217 -10.73 -20.35 -0.65
C GLY A 217 -11.56 -19.90 -1.85
N ASN A 218 -11.66 -18.61 -2.12
CA ASN A 218 -12.52 -18.02 -3.18
C ASN A 218 -14.04 -18.32 -2.98
N ALA A 219 -14.46 -18.60 -1.75
CA ALA A 219 -15.83 -18.97 -1.45
C ALA A 219 -16.77 -17.76 -1.59
N GLY A 220 -17.82 -17.90 -2.40
CA GLY A 220 -18.84 -16.85 -2.57
C GLY A 220 -18.33 -15.58 -3.28
N PHE A 221 -17.28 -15.67 -4.08
CA PHE A 221 -16.85 -14.55 -4.91
C PHE A 221 -17.96 -14.19 -5.92
N ASP A 222 -18.34 -12.92 -5.95
CA ASP A 222 -19.48 -12.42 -6.72
C ASP A 222 -19.03 -11.36 -7.73
N HIS A 223 -18.90 -11.76 -8.99
CA HIS A 223 -18.48 -10.88 -10.10
C HIS A 223 -19.42 -9.70 -10.34
N THR A 224 -20.69 -9.80 -9.93
CA THR A 224 -21.68 -8.72 -10.15
C THR A 224 -21.41 -7.45 -9.36
N LYS A 225 -20.48 -7.51 -8.39
CA LYS A 225 -20.03 -6.35 -7.60
C LYS A 225 -18.95 -5.50 -8.28
N TYR A 226 -18.54 -5.88 -9.51
CA TYR A 226 -17.42 -5.25 -10.23
C TYR A 226 -17.84 -4.93 -11.66
N THR A 227 -18.73 -3.94 -11.82
CA THR A 227 -19.32 -3.60 -13.13
C THR A 227 -18.50 -2.58 -13.89
N THR A 228 -18.03 -1.54 -13.22
CA THR A 228 -17.22 -0.45 -13.82
C THR A 228 -15.84 -0.93 -14.23
N PHE A 229 -15.20 -1.70 -13.36
CA PHE A 229 -13.91 -2.34 -13.62
C PHE A 229 -14.00 -3.79 -13.15
N PRO A 230 -14.22 -4.75 -14.07
CA PRO A 230 -14.37 -6.16 -13.72
C PRO A 230 -13.16 -6.70 -12.99
N ALA A 231 -13.38 -7.42 -11.88
CA ALA A 231 -12.31 -8.16 -11.24
C ALA A 231 -11.83 -9.30 -12.14
N ASP A 232 -10.59 -9.70 -11.98
CA ASP A 232 -10.03 -10.85 -12.67
C ASP A 232 -10.84 -12.13 -12.40
N ASP A 233 -11.00 -12.98 -13.41
CA ASP A 233 -11.91 -14.14 -13.32
C ASP A 233 -11.44 -15.20 -12.33
N ASP A 234 -10.14 -15.47 -12.28
CA ASP A 234 -9.55 -16.54 -11.47
C ASP A 234 -8.67 -16.06 -10.32
N GLY A 235 -8.38 -14.77 -10.26
CA GLY A 235 -7.52 -14.16 -9.23
C GLY A 235 -6.04 -14.42 -9.44
N ILE A 236 -5.62 -14.71 -10.67
CA ILE A 236 -4.22 -14.89 -11.10
C ILE A 236 -3.88 -13.79 -12.11
N VAL A 237 -3.16 -12.77 -11.68
CA VAL A 237 -2.81 -11.63 -12.55
C VAL A 237 -1.34 -11.74 -12.97
N PRO A 238 -1.04 -12.00 -14.26
CA PRO A 238 0.33 -12.12 -14.76
C PRO A 238 1.12 -10.81 -14.65
N LEU A 239 2.41 -10.94 -14.31
CA LEU A 239 3.41 -9.87 -14.31
C LEU A 239 4.53 -10.23 -15.30
N THR A 240 4.40 -9.85 -16.55
CA THR A 240 5.39 -10.20 -17.58
C THR A 240 6.07 -8.98 -18.16
N ASP A 241 7.35 -9.09 -18.50
CA ASP A 241 8.14 -8.00 -19.09
C ASP A 241 7.78 -7.67 -20.55
N THR A 242 6.94 -8.52 -21.12
CA THR A 242 6.38 -8.37 -22.49
C THR A 242 4.91 -8.82 -22.41
N GLU A 243 4.07 -8.30 -23.27
CA GLU A 243 2.65 -8.63 -23.34
C GLU A 243 2.44 -10.05 -23.91
N TRP A 244 2.34 -11.02 -22.99
CA TRP A 244 2.08 -12.42 -23.31
C TRP A 244 0.63 -12.83 -23.05
N PHE A 245 -0.08 -12.07 -22.23
CA PHE A 245 -1.45 -12.33 -21.78
C PHE A 245 -2.30 -11.07 -21.91
N ASP A 246 -3.56 -11.22 -22.29
CA ASP A 246 -4.50 -10.12 -22.47
C ASP A 246 -4.92 -9.53 -21.09
N ASP A 247 -4.79 -10.32 -20.03
CA ASP A 247 -5.13 -10.00 -18.63
C ASP A 247 -3.90 -9.61 -17.78
N ASP A 248 -2.76 -9.29 -18.41
CA ASP A 248 -1.58 -8.93 -17.63
C ASP A 248 -1.78 -7.61 -16.84
N ALA A 249 -1.11 -7.50 -15.70
CA ALA A 249 -1.26 -6.38 -14.78
C ALA A 249 -1.02 -5.01 -15.42
N ALA A 250 -0.12 -4.89 -16.41
CA ALA A 250 0.18 -3.62 -17.05
C ALA A 250 -0.97 -3.18 -17.96
N GLN A 251 -1.54 -4.10 -18.73
CA GLN A 251 -2.70 -3.84 -19.57
C GLN A 251 -3.94 -3.51 -18.72
N ARG A 252 -4.16 -4.31 -17.67
CA ARG A 252 -5.25 -4.07 -16.73
C ARG A 252 -5.12 -2.73 -15.99
N LEU A 253 -3.89 -2.28 -15.68
CA LEU A 253 -3.68 -0.95 -15.07
C LEU A 253 -4.04 0.18 -16.06
N VAL A 254 -3.70 0.05 -17.35
CA VAL A 254 -4.11 1.00 -18.39
C VAL A 254 -5.64 1.06 -18.47
N GLU A 255 -6.31 -0.08 -18.45
CA GLU A 255 -7.77 -0.17 -18.43
C GLU A 255 -8.35 0.50 -17.19
N PHE A 256 -7.81 0.20 -15.99
CA PHE A 256 -8.22 0.85 -14.74
C PHE A 256 -8.14 2.38 -14.83
N ILE A 257 -7.00 2.93 -15.30
CA ILE A 257 -6.84 4.38 -15.48
C ILE A 257 -7.87 4.95 -16.46
N SER A 258 -8.21 4.20 -17.53
CA SER A 258 -9.17 4.64 -18.55
C SER A 258 -10.63 4.68 -18.08
N VAL A 259 -10.97 3.95 -17.00
CA VAL A 259 -12.32 3.93 -16.42
C VAL A 259 -12.42 4.74 -15.14
N ALA A 260 -11.31 4.93 -14.41
CA ALA A 260 -11.25 5.74 -13.20
C ALA A 260 -11.20 7.25 -13.49
N TRP A 261 -10.65 7.63 -14.64
CA TRP A 261 -10.60 8.98 -15.18
C TRP A 261 -11.13 9.02 -16.61
N ASP A 262 -11.45 10.21 -17.12
CA ASP A 262 -11.96 10.34 -18.49
C ASP A 262 -10.97 9.74 -19.50
N ARG A 263 -11.48 8.84 -20.34
CA ARG A 263 -10.71 8.16 -21.39
C ARG A 263 -10.06 9.12 -22.38
N ALA A 264 -10.62 10.31 -22.56
CA ALA A 264 -10.04 11.35 -23.42
C ALA A 264 -8.66 11.82 -22.91
N HIS A 265 -8.40 11.71 -21.62
CA HIS A 265 -7.14 12.08 -20.95
C HIS A 265 -6.21 10.89 -20.66
N LEU A 266 -6.48 9.70 -21.24
CA LEU A 266 -5.75 8.48 -20.89
C LEU A 266 -4.23 8.63 -21.04
N GLU A 267 -3.73 9.14 -22.16
CA GLU A 267 -2.28 9.25 -22.39
C GLU A 267 -1.63 10.29 -21.45
N GLU A 268 -2.32 11.36 -21.14
CA GLU A 268 -1.90 12.34 -20.15
C GLU A 268 -1.81 11.72 -18.75
N ASN A 269 -2.82 10.99 -18.35
CA ASN A 269 -2.87 10.30 -17.05
C ASN A 269 -1.77 9.21 -16.94
N LEU A 270 -1.52 8.46 -18.00
CA LEU A 270 -0.45 7.48 -18.04
C LEU A 270 0.94 8.13 -17.99
N SER A 271 1.12 9.30 -18.62
CA SER A 271 2.36 10.06 -18.55
C SER A 271 2.63 10.53 -17.13
N PHE A 272 1.63 11.15 -16.49
CA PHE A 272 1.76 11.62 -15.12
C PHE A 272 2.05 10.47 -14.13
N LEU A 273 1.38 9.32 -14.28
CA LEU A 273 1.67 8.13 -13.48
C LEU A 273 3.11 7.66 -13.69
N ALA A 274 3.53 7.48 -14.96
CA ALA A 274 4.84 6.93 -15.29
C ALA A 274 6.00 7.83 -14.82
N GLU A 275 5.87 9.16 -14.92
CA GLU A 275 6.86 10.13 -14.45
C GLU A 275 7.20 9.93 -12.96
N ASN A 276 6.24 9.47 -12.18
CA ASN A 276 6.39 9.23 -10.73
C ASN A 276 6.84 7.79 -10.39
N LEU A 277 6.91 6.89 -11.36
CA LEU A 277 7.40 5.50 -11.18
C LEU A 277 8.87 5.32 -11.61
N SER A 278 9.66 6.39 -11.55
CA SER A 278 11.10 6.41 -11.92
C SER A 278 11.37 5.94 -13.35
N PRO A 279 10.93 6.69 -14.36
CA PRO A 279 11.11 6.35 -15.76
C PRO A 279 12.60 6.26 -16.14
N LYS A 280 12.94 5.39 -17.09
CA LYS A 280 14.26 5.34 -17.68
C LYS A 280 14.26 6.09 -19.01
N ARG A 281 15.45 6.49 -19.44
CA ARG A 281 15.63 7.14 -20.73
C ARG A 281 15.09 6.27 -21.87
N ASN A 282 14.26 6.85 -22.74
CA ASN A 282 13.61 6.21 -23.90
C ASN A 282 12.55 5.14 -23.56
N GLU A 283 12.07 5.05 -22.32
CA GLU A 283 10.87 4.26 -22.01
C GLU A 283 9.61 5.06 -22.36
N THR A 284 8.62 4.40 -22.89
CA THR A 284 7.25 4.93 -22.96
C THR A 284 6.60 4.87 -21.59
N SER A 285 5.47 5.57 -21.41
CA SER A 285 4.70 5.49 -20.15
C SER A 285 4.30 4.06 -19.82
N ARG A 286 3.85 3.28 -20.83
CA ARG A 286 3.49 1.88 -20.67
C ARG A 286 4.68 0.99 -20.32
N ASP A 287 5.86 1.22 -20.91
CA ASP A 287 7.08 0.48 -20.58
C ASP A 287 7.51 0.73 -19.13
N THR A 288 7.44 1.98 -18.68
CA THR A 288 7.76 2.36 -17.30
C THR A 288 6.82 1.70 -16.30
N ILE A 289 5.52 1.73 -16.57
CA ILE A 289 4.48 1.09 -15.75
C ILE A 289 4.73 -0.43 -15.69
N ARG A 290 4.91 -1.10 -16.83
CA ARG A 290 5.20 -2.54 -16.91
C ARG A 290 6.45 -2.91 -16.12
N ARG A 291 7.52 -2.16 -16.31
CA ARG A 291 8.77 -2.37 -15.58
C ARG A 291 8.60 -2.18 -14.06
N TYR A 292 7.85 -1.15 -13.62
CA TYR A 292 7.57 -0.93 -12.21
C TYR A 292 6.83 -2.14 -11.61
N LEU A 293 5.77 -2.61 -12.24
CA LEU A 293 5.00 -3.78 -11.81
C LEU A 293 5.88 -5.03 -11.69
N CYS A 294 6.68 -5.34 -12.72
CA CYS A 294 7.52 -6.53 -12.76
C CYS A 294 8.75 -6.49 -11.84
N THR A 295 9.22 -5.29 -11.43
CA THR A 295 10.51 -5.20 -10.73
C THR A 295 10.45 -4.58 -9.35
N LYS A 296 9.49 -3.68 -9.09
CA LYS A 296 9.45 -2.89 -7.86
C LYS A 296 8.19 -3.13 -7.02
N PHE A 297 7.02 -3.24 -7.66
CA PHE A 297 5.74 -3.28 -6.97
C PHE A 297 5.72 -4.27 -5.80
N PHE A 298 5.99 -5.55 -6.06
CA PHE A 298 5.90 -6.56 -5.01
C PHE A 298 6.91 -6.33 -3.88
N LYS A 299 8.17 -6.11 -4.23
CA LYS A 299 9.26 -6.03 -3.24
C LYS A 299 9.32 -4.71 -2.51
N ASP A 300 9.26 -3.62 -3.27
CA ASP A 300 9.54 -2.28 -2.74
C ASP A 300 8.31 -1.58 -2.20
N HIS A 301 7.11 -1.88 -2.71
CA HIS A 301 5.86 -1.33 -2.24
C HIS A 301 5.07 -2.34 -1.38
N HIS A 302 4.57 -3.42 -1.98
CA HIS A 302 3.64 -4.33 -1.33
C HIS A 302 4.23 -5.03 -0.09
N LEU A 303 5.38 -5.68 -0.24
CA LEU A 303 6.02 -6.43 0.86
C LEU A 303 6.45 -5.52 2.02
N LYS A 304 6.94 -4.31 1.72
CA LYS A 304 7.28 -3.31 2.76
C LYS A 304 6.04 -2.74 3.44
N GLY A 305 5.03 -2.35 2.66
CA GLY A 305 3.78 -1.78 3.16
C GLY A 305 3.06 -2.71 4.13
N TYR A 306 3.02 -3.99 3.81
CA TYR A 306 2.41 -5.03 4.66
C TYR A 306 3.39 -5.69 5.65
N LYS A 307 4.53 -5.03 5.97
CA LYS A 307 5.50 -5.48 6.98
C LYS A 307 5.92 -6.95 6.81
N LYS A 308 6.21 -7.35 5.58
CA LYS A 308 6.56 -8.72 5.16
C LYS A 308 5.44 -9.76 5.39
N ARG A 309 4.20 -9.32 5.36
CA ARG A 309 3.00 -10.17 5.41
C ARG A 309 2.13 -9.89 4.19
N PRO A 310 2.59 -10.25 2.97
CA PRO A 310 1.89 -9.91 1.73
C PRO A 310 0.51 -10.55 1.67
N ILE A 311 -0.47 -9.83 1.13
CA ILE A 311 -1.82 -10.33 0.83
C ILE A 311 -1.96 -10.75 -0.64
N TYR A 312 -1.15 -10.18 -1.53
CA TYR A 312 -0.94 -10.67 -2.89
C TYR A 312 0.37 -11.44 -2.92
N TRP A 313 0.34 -12.66 -3.37
CA TRP A 313 1.50 -13.54 -3.37
C TRP A 313 2.08 -13.64 -4.77
N LEU A 314 3.37 -13.38 -4.90
CA LEU A 314 4.05 -13.42 -6.19
C LEU A 314 4.61 -14.82 -6.44
N PHE A 315 3.96 -15.56 -7.32
CA PHE A 315 4.49 -16.76 -7.92
C PHE A 315 5.54 -16.38 -8.96
N SER A 316 6.69 -17.05 -8.98
CA SER A 316 7.82 -16.66 -9.83
C SER A 316 8.59 -17.87 -10.31
N SER A 317 8.85 -17.94 -11.61
CA SER A 317 9.66 -19.00 -12.21
C SER A 317 11.14 -18.92 -11.81
N GLY A 318 11.60 -17.78 -11.31
CA GLY A 318 12.94 -17.63 -10.80
C GLY A 318 13.70 -16.41 -11.35
N LYS A 319 15.00 -16.60 -11.58
CA LYS A 319 15.93 -15.49 -11.86
C LYS A 319 15.68 -14.77 -13.22
N GLN A 320 15.25 -15.54 -14.23
CA GLN A 320 14.96 -14.97 -15.55
C GLN A 320 13.59 -14.33 -15.61
N LYS A 321 12.73 -14.56 -14.59
CA LYS A 321 11.35 -14.09 -14.55
C LYS A 321 10.58 -14.47 -15.82
N ALA A 322 10.73 -15.71 -16.23
CA ALA A 322 10.08 -16.22 -17.43
C ALA A 322 8.56 -16.18 -17.31
N PHE A 323 8.06 -16.43 -16.07
CA PHE A 323 6.68 -16.23 -15.66
C PHE A 323 6.66 -15.71 -14.23
N GLU A 324 5.89 -14.66 -13.99
CA GLU A 324 5.51 -14.18 -12.67
C GLU A 324 4.00 -13.89 -12.69
N ALA A 325 3.31 -14.16 -11.58
CA ALA A 325 1.91 -13.79 -11.41
C ALA A 325 1.61 -13.47 -9.95
N LEU A 326 0.76 -12.46 -9.73
CA LEU A 326 0.18 -12.20 -8.41
C LEU A 326 -1.06 -13.06 -8.21
N VAL A 327 -1.21 -13.60 -7.01
CA VAL A 327 -2.42 -14.31 -6.57
C VAL A 327 -2.89 -13.70 -5.26
N TYR A 328 -4.16 -13.32 -5.19
CA TYR A 328 -4.77 -12.83 -3.96
C TYR A 328 -5.03 -14.00 -3.01
N LEU A 329 -4.44 -13.99 -1.81
CA LEU A 329 -4.50 -15.11 -0.88
C LEU A 329 -5.93 -15.57 -0.54
N HIS A 330 -6.89 -14.67 -0.50
CA HIS A 330 -8.30 -15.01 -0.24
C HIS A 330 -9.01 -15.66 -1.43
N ARG A 331 -8.50 -15.45 -2.66
CA ARG A 331 -8.99 -16.11 -3.87
C ARG A 331 -8.24 -17.40 -4.21
N TYR A 332 -7.14 -17.67 -3.52
CA TYR A 332 -6.44 -18.94 -3.66
C TYR A 332 -7.30 -20.12 -3.19
N ASN A 333 -7.35 -21.18 -3.99
CA ASN A 333 -8.00 -22.45 -3.67
C ASN A 333 -7.15 -23.65 -4.17
N ARG A 334 -7.57 -24.87 -3.86
CA ARG A 334 -6.85 -26.10 -4.24
C ARG A 334 -6.56 -26.21 -5.74
N GLY A 335 -7.41 -25.64 -6.59
CA GLY A 335 -7.28 -25.67 -8.05
C GLY A 335 -6.38 -24.58 -8.63
N THR A 336 -5.98 -23.57 -7.85
CA THR A 336 -5.27 -22.38 -8.36
C THR A 336 -3.96 -22.74 -9.06
N LEU A 337 -3.15 -23.64 -8.50
CA LEU A 337 -1.88 -24.04 -9.13
C LEU A 337 -2.08 -24.84 -10.41
N ALA A 338 -3.09 -25.71 -10.45
CA ALA A 338 -3.44 -26.46 -11.65
C ALA A 338 -3.89 -25.53 -12.78
N ARG A 339 -4.72 -24.54 -12.43
CA ARG A 339 -5.17 -23.48 -13.37
C ARG A 339 -3.99 -22.63 -13.85
N MET A 340 -3.13 -22.16 -12.95
CA MET A 340 -1.92 -21.40 -13.30
C MET A 340 -1.06 -22.16 -14.32
N ARG A 341 -0.93 -23.48 -14.15
CA ARG A 341 -0.19 -24.32 -15.07
C ARG A 341 -0.87 -24.42 -16.43
N THR A 342 -2.18 -24.76 -16.46
CA THR A 342 -2.89 -25.07 -17.70
C THR A 342 -3.28 -23.84 -18.52
N GLU A 343 -3.61 -22.73 -17.87
CA GLU A 343 -4.10 -21.53 -18.54
C GLU A 343 -2.97 -20.51 -18.82
N TYR A 344 -1.87 -20.56 -18.06
CA TYR A 344 -0.77 -19.58 -18.20
C TYR A 344 0.56 -20.22 -18.61
N VAL A 345 1.11 -21.12 -17.79
CA VAL A 345 2.49 -21.60 -17.99
C VAL A 345 2.60 -22.49 -19.24
N THR A 346 1.71 -23.43 -19.44
CA THR A 346 1.72 -24.33 -20.61
C THR A 346 1.52 -23.56 -21.94
N PRO A 347 0.54 -22.64 -22.06
CA PRO A 347 0.44 -21.80 -23.26
C PRO A 347 1.64 -20.90 -23.49
N LEU A 348 2.27 -20.37 -22.43
CA LEU A 348 3.46 -19.51 -22.53
C LEU A 348 4.67 -20.29 -23.09
N LEU A 349 4.85 -21.57 -22.71
CA LEU A 349 5.87 -22.44 -23.31
C LEU A 349 5.69 -22.57 -24.82
N GLY A 350 4.44 -22.72 -25.29
CA GLY A 350 4.11 -22.74 -26.71
C GLY A 350 4.41 -21.40 -27.41
N LYS A 351 4.04 -20.28 -26.77
CA LYS A 351 4.34 -18.91 -27.28
C LYS A 351 5.86 -18.69 -27.38
N PHE A 352 6.64 -19.12 -26.39
CA PHE A 352 8.12 -19.02 -26.44
C PHE A 352 8.72 -19.86 -27.57
N ALA A 353 8.25 -21.09 -27.80
CA ALA A 353 8.70 -21.92 -28.89
C ALA A 353 8.44 -21.28 -30.25
N ALA A 354 7.22 -20.77 -30.48
CA ALA A 354 6.85 -20.08 -31.71
C ALA A 354 7.71 -18.81 -31.95
N GLN A 355 7.97 -18.03 -30.89
CA GLN A 355 8.81 -16.84 -30.98
C GLN A 355 10.28 -17.16 -31.29
N LEU A 356 10.82 -18.27 -30.75
CA LEU A 356 12.17 -18.74 -31.04
C LEU A 356 12.31 -19.17 -32.51
N ASP A 357 11.32 -19.85 -33.07
CA ASP A 357 11.29 -20.22 -34.49
C ASP A 357 11.24 -18.97 -35.38
N GLN A 358 10.41 -17.98 -34.99
CA GLN A 358 10.35 -16.69 -35.70
C GLN A 358 11.69 -15.95 -35.65
N LEU A 359 12.33 -15.85 -34.49
CA LEU A 359 13.64 -15.22 -34.30
C LEU A 359 14.72 -15.92 -35.18
N SER A 360 14.70 -17.25 -35.23
CA SER A 360 15.61 -18.05 -36.07
C SER A 360 15.45 -17.70 -37.54
N THR A 361 14.21 -17.57 -38.01
CA THR A 361 13.92 -17.13 -39.42
C THR A 361 14.37 -15.70 -39.66
N GLN A 362 14.13 -14.77 -38.75
CA GLN A 362 14.58 -13.38 -38.87
C GLN A 362 16.10 -13.25 -38.84
N ILE A 363 16.82 -14.03 -38.05
CA ILE A 363 18.28 -14.04 -38.01
C ILE A 363 18.85 -14.47 -39.39
N ASN A 364 18.24 -15.49 -40.00
CA ASN A 364 18.67 -16.00 -41.31
C ASN A 364 18.39 -15.00 -42.47
N SER A 365 17.39 -14.14 -42.31
CA SER A 365 17.00 -13.12 -43.29
C SER A 365 17.47 -11.72 -42.93
N ALA A 366 18.28 -11.54 -41.90
CA ALA A 366 18.74 -10.22 -41.44
C ALA A 366 19.54 -9.48 -42.49
N SER A 367 19.23 -8.20 -42.71
CA SER A 367 19.83 -7.34 -43.71
C SER A 367 21.25 -6.87 -43.36
N SER A 368 21.62 -6.95 -42.06
CA SER A 368 22.94 -6.55 -41.56
C SER A 368 23.44 -7.43 -40.39
N THR A 369 24.76 -7.45 -40.25
CA THR A 369 25.40 -8.15 -39.09
C THR A 369 24.98 -7.55 -37.75
N ALA A 370 24.73 -6.24 -37.70
CA ALA A 370 24.26 -5.58 -36.46
C ALA A 370 22.86 -6.05 -36.08
N GLU A 371 21.95 -6.15 -37.05
CA GLU A 371 20.60 -6.70 -36.83
C GLU A 371 20.64 -8.16 -36.43
N ALA A 372 21.40 -9.00 -37.14
CA ALA A 372 21.56 -10.41 -36.80
C ALA A 372 22.09 -10.59 -35.37
N ASN A 373 23.07 -9.78 -34.93
CA ASN A 373 23.60 -9.86 -33.58
C ASN A 373 22.57 -9.39 -32.50
N ARG A 374 21.73 -8.41 -32.80
CA ARG A 374 20.64 -7.99 -31.93
C ARG A 374 19.64 -9.14 -31.72
N LEU A 375 19.16 -9.71 -32.85
CA LEU A 375 18.18 -10.84 -32.79
C LEU A 375 18.75 -12.08 -32.08
N LYS A 376 20.05 -12.40 -32.30
CA LYS A 376 20.71 -13.49 -31.58
C LYS A 376 20.73 -13.27 -30.03
N ARG A 377 20.92 -12.03 -29.59
CA ARG A 377 20.83 -11.73 -28.13
C ARG A 377 19.42 -11.91 -27.60
N GLU A 378 18.40 -11.50 -28.36
CA GLU A 378 16.99 -11.73 -28.00
C GLU A 378 16.68 -13.22 -27.93
N GLN A 379 17.11 -13.99 -28.94
CA GLN A 379 16.98 -15.44 -28.96
C GLN A 379 17.61 -16.09 -27.72
N THR A 380 18.87 -15.76 -27.43
CA THR A 380 19.56 -16.33 -26.25
C THR A 380 18.88 -15.97 -24.94
N LYS A 381 18.30 -14.76 -24.84
CA LYS A 381 17.51 -14.35 -23.65
C LYS A 381 16.24 -15.20 -23.53
N LEU A 382 15.55 -15.42 -24.64
CA LEU A 382 14.31 -16.19 -24.66
C LEU A 382 14.54 -17.68 -24.41
N GLU A 383 15.63 -18.26 -24.92
CA GLU A 383 16.05 -19.64 -24.64
C GLU A 383 16.28 -19.89 -23.14
N LYS A 384 16.93 -18.93 -22.46
CA LYS A 384 17.11 -19.01 -20.99
C LYS A 384 15.78 -18.95 -20.26
N LYS A 385 14.85 -18.11 -20.71
CA LYS A 385 13.50 -18.04 -20.15
C LYS A 385 12.73 -19.33 -20.38
N GLN A 386 12.81 -19.90 -21.58
CA GLN A 386 12.16 -21.16 -21.91
C GLN A 386 12.67 -22.30 -21.02
N THR A 387 13.99 -22.41 -20.82
CA THR A 387 14.60 -23.41 -19.94
C THR A 387 14.14 -23.26 -18.49
N GLU A 388 14.09 -22.00 -17.99
CA GLU A 388 13.59 -21.74 -16.64
C GLU A 388 12.10 -22.07 -16.51
N LEU A 389 11.30 -21.74 -17.53
CA LEU A 389 9.86 -21.99 -17.53
C LEU A 389 9.53 -23.49 -17.56
N GLN A 390 10.28 -24.29 -18.30
CA GLN A 390 10.15 -25.75 -18.31
C GLN A 390 10.42 -26.34 -16.92
N ALA A 391 11.51 -25.94 -16.27
CA ALA A 391 11.82 -26.38 -14.92
C ALA A 391 10.75 -25.93 -13.90
N TYR A 392 10.17 -24.74 -14.12
CA TYR A 392 9.07 -24.24 -13.29
C TYR A 392 7.77 -25.01 -13.51
N ASP A 393 7.45 -25.40 -14.75
CA ASP A 393 6.27 -26.21 -15.06
C ASP A 393 6.30 -27.57 -14.34
N ASP A 394 7.47 -28.21 -14.31
CA ASP A 394 7.65 -29.48 -13.59
C ASP A 394 7.40 -29.34 -12.09
N LYS A 395 7.93 -28.26 -11.48
CA LYS A 395 7.68 -27.94 -10.07
C LYS A 395 6.21 -27.64 -9.83
N LEU A 396 5.63 -26.75 -10.66
CA LEU A 396 4.24 -26.33 -10.53
C LEU A 396 3.29 -27.52 -10.63
N LYS A 397 3.58 -28.48 -11.53
CA LYS A 397 2.83 -29.74 -11.62
C LYS A 397 2.85 -30.49 -10.29
N HIS A 398 4.04 -30.68 -9.69
CA HIS A 398 4.16 -31.38 -8.41
C HIS A 398 3.34 -30.71 -7.31
N TYR A 399 3.43 -29.38 -7.16
CA TYR A 399 2.68 -28.65 -6.15
C TYR A 399 1.16 -28.60 -6.45
N ALA A 400 0.77 -28.60 -7.72
CA ALA A 400 -0.63 -28.68 -8.12
C ALA A 400 -1.25 -30.03 -7.72
N ASP A 401 -0.51 -31.14 -7.90
CA ASP A 401 -0.93 -32.48 -7.49
C ASP A 401 -1.11 -32.61 -5.96
N MET A 402 -0.41 -31.79 -5.17
CA MET A 402 -0.56 -31.74 -3.71
C MET A 402 -1.87 -31.08 -3.27
N GLN A 403 -2.54 -30.31 -4.12
CA GLN A 403 -3.79 -29.60 -3.81
C GLN A 403 -3.72 -28.80 -2.49
N ILE A 404 -2.68 -28.00 -2.32
CA ILE A 404 -2.41 -27.26 -1.09
C ILE A 404 -3.60 -26.42 -0.68
N GLU A 405 -4.00 -26.52 0.59
CA GLU A 405 -4.97 -25.64 1.22
C GLU A 405 -4.31 -24.64 2.13
N LEU A 406 -4.91 -23.43 2.16
CA LEU A 406 -4.53 -22.38 3.10
C LEU A 406 -5.47 -22.44 4.32
N ASP A 407 -4.86 -22.47 5.49
CA ASP A 407 -5.54 -22.15 6.74
C ASP A 407 -5.08 -20.75 7.17
N LEU A 408 -5.98 -19.77 7.10
CA LEU A 408 -5.63 -18.38 7.41
C LEU A 408 -5.26 -18.19 8.88
N ASP A 409 -5.73 -19.07 9.79
CA ASP A 409 -5.39 -19.03 11.22
C ASP A 409 -3.93 -19.43 11.49
N ASP A 410 -3.31 -20.23 10.60
CA ASP A 410 -1.86 -20.54 10.66
C ASP A 410 -0.97 -19.29 10.44
N GLY A 411 -1.55 -18.22 9.90
CA GLY A 411 -0.85 -16.99 9.55
C GLY A 411 -0.01 -17.08 8.27
N VAL A 412 0.43 -15.90 7.81
CA VAL A 412 1.09 -15.76 6.49
C VAL A 412 2.39 -16.56 6.40
N LYS A 413 3.22 -16.60 7.45
CA LYS A 413 4.53 -17.28 7.39
C LYS A 413 4.41 -18.79 7.13
N VAL A 414 3.47 -19.45 7.80
CA VAL A 414 3.23 -20.88 7.67
C VAL A 414 2.67 -21.19 6.28
N ASN A 415 1.61 -20.48 5.89
CA ASN A 415 0.97 -20.69 4.60
C ASN A 415 1.92 -20.39 3.42
N TYR A 416 2.68 -19.30 3.48
CA TYR A 416 3.66 -18.94 2.45
C TYR A 416 4.75 -20.01 2.29
N GLY A 417 5.17 -20.61 3.41
CA GLY A 417 6.17 -21.67 3.44
C GLY A 417 5.73 -22.98 2.76
N LYS A 418 4.41 -23.26 2.65
CA LYS A 418 3.86 -24.45 1.99
C LYS A 418 4.22 -24.54 0.50
N PHE A 419 4.58 -23.41 -0.14
CA PHE A 419 4.83 -23.32 -1.59
C PHE A 419 6.31 -23.37 -1.97
N GLY A 420 7.21 -23.48 -0.99
CA GLY A 420 8.64 -23.57 -1.24
C GLY A 420 9.17 -22.45 -2.14
N ASP A 421 9.91 -22.82 -3.19
CA ASP A 421 10.53 -21.90 -4.14
C ASP A 421 9.62 -21.50 -5.33
N LEU A 422 8.34 -21.88 -5.31
CA LEU A 422 7.36 -21.34 -6.27
C LEU A 422 7.06 -19.86 -6.03
N LEU A 423 7.25 -19.37 -4.78
CA LEU A 423 6.98 -17.99 -4.40
C LEU A 423 8.26 -17.15 -4.36
N ALA A 424 8.12 -15.88 -4.72
CA ALA A 424 9.19 -14.90 -4.57
C ALA A 424 9.43 -14.52 -3.10
N GLU A 425 10.64 -14.05 -2.78
CA GLU A 425 11.00 -13.46 -1.48
C GLU A 425 10.69 -14.35 -0.23
N VAL A 426 10.67 -15.67 -0.39
CA VAL A 426 10.33 -16.63 0.68
C VAL A 426 11.10 -16.39 1.96
N LYS A 427 12.43 -16.16 1.87
CA LYS A 427 13.26 -15.87 3.04
C LYS A 427 12.84 -14.57 3.75
N ALA A 428 12.41 -13.57 3.01
CA ALA A 428 11.98 -12.28 3.58
C ALA A 428 10.66 -12.42 4.36
N VAL A 429 9.75 -13.27 3.88
CA VAL A 429 8.43 -13.52 4.49
C VAL A 429 8.52 -14.50 5.65
N THR A 430 9.12 -15.67 5.42
CA THR A 430 9.14 -16.78 6.40
C THR A 430 10.27 -16.68 7.42
N GLY A 431 11.36 -15.97 7.10
CA GLY A 431 12.59 -15.94 7.87
C GLY A 431 13.54 -17.12 7.56
N LYS A 432 13.11 -18.10 6.72
CA LYS A 432 13.88 -19.30 6.34
C LYS A 432 14.10 -19.33 4.83
N LYS A 433 15.16 -20.00 4.39
CA LYS A 433 15.30 -20.31 2.96
C LYS A 433 14.24 -21.36 2.57
N PRO A 434 13.76 -21.37 1.31
CA PRO A 434 12.94 -22.49 0.82
C PRO A 434 13.75 -23.79 0.94
N GLU A 435 13.09 -24.84 1.36
CA GLU A 435 13.65 -26.21 1.40
C GLU A 435 13.70 -26.80 0.01
#